data_2cf9cadb72bcdc1db480fa339e58d2e4
#
_entry.id   2cf9cadb72bcdc1db480fa339e58d2e4
#
_cell.length_a   1.000
_cell.length_b   1.000
_cell.length_c   1.000
_cell.angle_alpha   90.00
_cell.angle_beta   90.00
_cell.angle_gamma   90.00
#
_symmetry.space_group_name_H-M   'P 1'
#
loop_
_entity.id
_entity.type
_entity.pdbx_description
1 polymer ?
#
loop_
_entity_poly.entity_id
_entity_poly.type
_entity_poly.pdbx_seq_one_letter_code
_entity_poly.pdbx_strand_id
1 'polypeptide(L)'
;MTQTYTGNPEIDKYLEQNVEATTLINNHFFLEYVCEVGSKDDIDYVFTKYYDLNELTHHPRWRIRQLVAENGYNLDILIKDSDQYIRHAVAKQGYGLDILINDPSSFVRMNVARHNYGLNILVNDPHYLVRYIVAQQGYGLDILINDQTTLVRNAAKKTTHKARYNCDVFLRKEQQ
;
A
#
# COMPACT_ATOMS: atom_id res chain seq x y z
N MET A 1 -16.16 0.90 -36.96
CA MET A 1 -16.51 0.88 -35.52
C MET A 1 -15.21 0.66 -34.80
N THR A 2 -14.70 1.65 -34.09
CA THR A 2 -13.51 1.52 -33.25
C THR A 2 -13.90 0.58 -32.12
N GLN A 3 -13.20 -0.55 -32.02
CA GLN A 3 -13.41 -1.50 -30.96
C GLN A 3 -12.78 -0.89 -29.70
N THR A 4 -13.61 -0.44 -28.75
CA THR A 4 -13.12 0.05 -27.46
C THR A 4 -12.66 -1.15 -26.64
N TYR A 5 -11.39 -1.15 -26.23
CA TYR A 5 -10.76 -2.24 -25.45
C TYR A 5 -10.80 -1.96 -23.95
N THR A 6 -10.71 -0.67 -23.62
CA THR A 6 -10.74 -0.17 -22.23
C THR A 6 -11.78 0.95 -22.14
N GLY A 7 -11.90 1.60 -21.01
CA GLY A 7 -12.71 2.82 -20.87
C GLY A 7 -11.94 4.10 -21.19
N ASN A 8 -10.64 4.01 -21.45
CA ASN A 8 -9.76 5.15 -21.70
C ASN A 8 -9.39 5.26 -23.19
N PRO A 9 -9.85 6.33 -23.90
CA PRO A 9 -9.60 6.49 -25.34
C PRO A 9 -8.11 6.58 -25.72
N GLU A 10 -7.24 7.05 -24.82
CA GLU A 10 -5.81 7.15 -25.10
C GLU A 10 -5.13 5.79 -25.02
N ILE A 11 -5.53 4.96 -24.07
CA ILE A 11 -5.10 3.57 -23.94
C ILE A 11 -5.57 2.79 -25.16
N ASP A 12 -6.85 2.92 -25.54
CA ASP A 12 -7.43 2.24 -26.69
C ASP A 12 -6.71 2.61 -28.00
N LYS A 13 -6.44 3.90 -28.20
CA LYS A 13 -5.67 4.39 -29.36
C LYS A 13 -4.25 3.81 -29.40
N TYR A 14 -3.59 3.70 -28.26
CA TYR A 14 -2.27 3.10 -28.19
C TYR A 14 -2.31 1.61 -28.53
N LEU A 15 -3.30 0.88 -28.00
CA LEU A 15 -3.51 -0.54 -28.29
C LEU A 15 -3.80 -0.77 -29.77
N GLU A 16 -4.64 0.05 -30.41
CA GLU A 16 -4.92 -0.04 -31.86
C GLU A 16 -3.67 0.13 -32.70
N GLN A 17 -2.75 0.99 -32.30
CA GLN A 17 -1.52 1.29 -33.05
C GLN A 17 -0.42 0.26 -32.86
N ASN A 18 -0.44 -0.52 -31.76
CA ASN A 18 0.64 -1.40 -31.32
C ASN A 18 0.16 -2.85 -31.08
N VAL A 19 -0.83 -3.32 -31.86
CA VAL A 19 -1.53 -4.61 -31.67
C VAL A 19 -0.63 -5.85 -31.75
N GLU A 20 0.61 -5.74 -32.23
CA GLU A 20 1.54 -6.87 -32.16
C GLU A 20 2.00 -7.08 -30.71
N ALA A 21 1.49 -8.16 -30.08
CA ALA A 21 1.74 -8.51 -28.69
C ALA A 21 3.23 -8.48 -28.28
N THR A 22 4.13 -8.78 -29.21
CA THR A 22 5.58 -8.70 -28.99
C THR A 22 6.11 -7.28 -28.74
N THR A 23 5.42 -6.26 -29.23
CA THR A 23 5.81 -4.86 -29.05
C THR A 23 5.37 -4.35 -27.66
N LEU A 24 4.24 -4.85 -27.15
CA LEU A 24 3.69 -4.45 -25.85
C LEU A 24 4.43 -5.11 -24.68
N ILE A 25 4.79 -6.39 -24.79
CA ILE A 25 5.48 -7.17 -23.74
C ILE A 25 6.79 -6.50 -23.29
N ASN A 26 7.49 -5.84 -24.20
CA ASN A 26 8.74 -5.14 -23.89
C ASN A 26 8.55 -3.63 -23.59
N ASN A 27 7.32 -3.11 -23.64
CA ASN A 27 7.07 -1.70 -23.41
C ASN A 27 6.66 -1.42 -21.96
N HIS A 28 7.65 -1.40 -21.08
CA HIS A 28 7.46 -1.09 -19.65
C HIS A 28 6.90 0.32 -19.41
N PHE A 29 7.19 1.28 -20.30
CA PHE A 29 6.64 2.63 -20.22
C PHE A 29 5.13 2.65 -20.43
N PHE A 30 4.63 1.80 -21.33
CA PHE A 30 3.19 1.67 -21.53
C PHE A 30 2.50 1.08 -20.31
N LEU A 31 3.09 0.08 -19.67
CA LEU A 31 2.55 -0.50 -18.44
C LEU A 31 2.51 0.52 -17.30
N GLU A 32 3.59 1.29 -17.12
CA GLU A 32 3.64 2.38 -16.14
C GLU A 32 2.57 3.45 -16.44
N TYR A 33 2.43 3.85 -17.72
CA TYR A 33 1.42 4.80 -18.15
C TYR A 33 -0.01 4.32 -17.87
N VAL A 34 -0.35 3.07 -18.20
CA VAL A 34 -1.67 2.49 -17.91
C VAL A 34 -1.96 2.48 -16.41
N CYS A 35 -0.97 2.17 -15.58
CA CYS A 35 -1.14 2.22 -14.12
C CYS A 35 -1.32 3.63 -13.56
N GLU A 36 -0.85 4.67 -14.29
CA GLU A 36 -0.99 6.07 -13.88
C GLU A 36 -2.34 6.67 -14.26
N VAL A 37 -2.82 6.39 -15.48
CA VAL A 37 -4.00 7.08 -16.05
C VAL A 37 -5.24 6.20 -16.19
N GLY A 38 -5.07 4.87 -16.16
CA GLY A 38 -6.15 3.90 -16.34
C GLY A 38 -7.00 3.72 -15.07
N SER A 39 -8.28 3.39 -15.27
CA SER A 39 -9.12 2.86 -14.22
C SER A 39 -8.65 1.46 -13.80
N LYS A 40 -9.20 0.93 -12.70
CA LYS A 40 -8.87 -0.44 -12.27
C LYS A 40 -9.24 -1.46 -13.36
N ASP A 41 -10.35 -1.27 -14.05
CA ASP A 41 -10.81 -2.16 -15.12
C ASP A 41 -9.87 -2.09 -16.35
N ASP A 42 -9.36 -0.90 -16.71
CA ASP A 42 -8.37 -0.72 -17.78
C ASP A 42 -7.05 -1.44 -17.44
N ILE A 43 -6.61 -1.30 -16.21
CA ILE A 43 -5.39 -1.95 -15.70
C ILE A 43 -5.57 -3.47 -15.73
N ASP A 44 -6.66 -4.00 -15.19
CA ASP A 44 -6.97 -5.43 -15.18
C ASP A 44 -7.03 -6.00 -16.61
N TYR A 45 -7.67 -5.27 -17.52
CA TYR A 45 -7.72 -5.65 -18.94
C TYR A 45 -6.33 -5.74 -19.57
N VAL A 46 -5.50 -4.70 -19.39
CA VAL A 46 -4.16 -4.64 -20.00
C VAL A 46 -3.25 -5.71 -19.39
N PHE A 47 -3.23 -5.86 -18.06
CA PHE A 47 -2.40 -6.86 -17.38
C PHE A 47 -2.76 -8.29 -17.77
N THR A 48 -4.07 -8.60 -17.86
CA THR A 48 -4.50 -9.98 -18.14
C THR A 48 -4.49 -10.32 -19.63
N LYS A 49 -4.67 -9.34 -20.50
CA LYS A 49 -4.78 -9.56 -21.95
C LYS A 49 -3.44 -9.53 -22.68
N TYR A 50 -2.52 -8.67 -22.26
CA TYR A 50 -1.30 -8.37 -23.01
C TYR A 50 -0.02 -8.76 -22.30
N TYR A 51 -0.07 -9.12 -21.01
CA TYR A 51 1.11 -9.47 -20.23
C TYR A 51 0.95 -10.82 -19.54
N ASP A 52 2.05 -11.57 -19.43
CA ASP A 52 2.11 -12.71 -18.53
C ASP A 52 2.42 -12.20 -17.11
N LEU A 53 1.45 -12.32 -16.21
CA LEU A 53 1.59 -11.90 -14.83
C LEU A 53 2.74 -12.63 -14.12
N ASN A 54 3.06 -13.87 -14.53
CA ASN A 54 4.19 -14.59 -13.97
C ASN A 54 5.53 -13.97 -14.39
N GLU A 55 5.66 -13.56 -15.66
CA GLU A 55 6.84 -12.85 -16.15
C GLU A 55 6.99 -11.49 -15.44
N LEU A 56 5.90 -10.73 -15.29
CA LEU A 56 5.91 -9.44 -14.60
C LEU A 56 6.27 -9.59 -13.12
N THR A 57 5.79 -10.66 -12.46
CA THR A 57 6.08 -10.96 -11.05
C THR A 57 7.56 -11.25 -10.82
N HIS A 58 8.24 -11.88 -11.77
CA HIS A 58 9.66 -12.21 -11.71
C HIS A 58 10.55 -11.24 -12.50
N HIS A 59 9.99 -10.12 -12.95
CA HIS A 59 10.69 -9.18 -13.80
C HIS A 59 11.95 -8.61 -13.11
N PRO A 60 13.12 -8.49 -13.82
CA PRO A 60 14.36 -7.99 -13.20
C PRO A 60 14.26 -6.56 -12.68
N ARG A 61 13.45 -5.71 -13.30
CA ARG A 61 13.18 -4.35 -12.82
C ARG A 61 12.22 -4.39 -11.62
N TRP A 62 12.69 -3.96 -10.46
CA TRP A 62 11.88 -3.90 -9.23
C TRP A 62 10.59 -3.07 -9.40
N ARG A 63 10.63 -1.99 -10.21
CA ARG A 63 9.47 -1.12 -10.44
C ARG A 63 8.31 -1.87 -11.09
N ILE A 64 8.58 -2.80 -12.02
CA ILE A 64 7.54 -3.63 -12.65
C ILE A 64 6.92 -4.57 -11.60
N ARG A 65 7.73 -5.25 -10.79
CA ARG A 65 7.22 -6.09 -9.70
C ARG A 65 6.42 -5.29 -8.69
N GLN A 66 6.84 -4.05 -8.40
CA GLN A 66 6.08 -3.15 -7.53
C GLN A 66 4.70 -2.83 -8.12
N LEU A 67 4.60 -2.52 -9.44
CA LEU A 67 3.31 -2.28 -10.10
C LEU A 67 2.38 -3.49 -9.99
N VAL A 68 2.91 -4.72 -10.15
CA VAL A 68 2.14 -5.96 -9.96
C VAL A 68 1.57 -6.00 -8.53
N ALA A 69 2.38 -5.73 -7.50
CA ALA A 69 1.94 -5.70 -6.11
C ALA A 69 0.95 -4.57 -5.82
N GLU A 70 1.19 -3.35 -6.34
CA GLU A 70 0.32 -2.18 -6.16
C GLU A 70 -1.08 -2.41 -6.75
N ASN A 71 -1.18 -3.25 -7.78
CA ASN A 71 -2.46 -3.65 -8.39
C ASN A 71 -3.06 -4.93 -7.80
N GLY A 72 -2.45 -5.51 -6.78
CA GLY A 72 -3.01 -6.63 -6.01
C GLY A 72 -2.77 -8.00 -6.63
N TYR A 73 -1.87 -8.12 -7.63
CA TYR A 73 -1.58 -9.42 -8.26
C TYR A 73 -0.41 -10.15 -7.58
N ASN A 74 -0.49 -11.47 -7.53
CA ASN A 74 0.57 -12.40 -7.08
C ASN A 74 1.21 -11.98 -5.74
N LEU A 75 0.39 -11.49 -4.81
CA LEU A 75 0.84 -11.00 -3.50
C LEU A 75 1.47 -12.10 -2.65
N ASP A 76 1.04 -13.34 -2.83
CA ASP A 76 1.58 -14.55 -2.18
C ASP A 76 3.04 -14.83 -2.56
N ILE A 77 3.43 -14.45 -3.77
CA ILE A 77 4.82 -14.52 -4.27
C ILE A 77 5.59 -13.27 -3.82
N LEU A 78 5.03 -12.09 -4.10
CA LEU A 78 5.69 -10.80 -3.90
C LEU A 78 5.89 -10.42 -2.43
N ILE A 79 5.17 -11.03 -1.51
CA ILE A 79 5.40 -10.88 -0.06
C ILE A 79 6.82 -11.31 0.36
N LYS A 80 7.47 -12.17 -0.43
CA LYS A 80 8.82 -12.67 -0.20
C LYS A 80 9.87 -12.00 -1.09
N ASP A 81 9.51 -10.95 -1.83
CA ASP A 81 10.44 -10.27 -2.72
C ASP A 81 11.66 -9.73 -1.93
N SER A 82 12.83 -9.82 -2.54
CA SER A 82 14.07 -9.32 -1.94
C SER A 82 14.04 -7.82 -1.69
N ASP A 83 13.30 -7.07 -2.52
CA ASP A 83 13.21 -5.62 -2.41
C ASP A 83 12.10 -5.19 -1.43
N GLN A 84 12.48 -4.36 -0.46
CA GLN A 84 11.54 -3.84 0.54
C GLN A 84 10.40 -2.99 -0.04
N TYR A 85 10.59 -2.36 -1.22
CA TYR A 85 9.56 -1.53 -1.83
C TYR A 85 8.41 -2.38 -2.37
N ILE A 86 8.70 -3.59 -2.84
CA ILE A 86 7.68 -4.55 -3.27
C ILE A 86 6.93 -5.09 -2.06
N ARG A 87 7.64 -5.56 -1.01
CA ARG A 87 6.99 -6.01 0.23
C ARG A 87 6.20 -4.89 0.92
N HIS A 88 6.67 -3.63 0.83
CA HIS A 88 5.91 -2.45 1.26
C HIS A 88 4.59 -2.30 0.47
N ALA A 89 4.61 -2.49 -0.86
CA ALA A 89 3.41 -2.46 -1.69
C ALA A 89 2.43 -3.58 -1.29
N VAL A 90 2.93 -4.80 -1.03
CA VAL A 90 2.12 -5.92 -0.51
C VAL A 90 1.47 -5.56 0.85
N ALA A 91 2.25 -5.00 1.79
CA ALA A 91 1.73 -4.56 3.08
C ALA A 91 0.67 -3.48 2.94
N LYS A 92 0.82 -2.57 1.97
CA LYS A 92 -0.16 -1.51 1.67
C LYS A 92 -1.49 -2.07 1.18
N GLN A 93 -1.50 -3.22 0.50
CA GLN A 93 -2.71 -3.95 0.12
C GLN A 93 -3.38 -4.67 1.31
N GLY A 94 -2.75 -4.71 2.47
CA GLY A 94 -3.25 -5.43 3.64
C GLY A 94 -3.05 -6.94 3.57
N TYR A 95 -2.21 -7.45 2.66
CA TYR A 95 -1.98 -8.87 2.48
C TYR A 95 -0.82 -9.36 3.36
N GLY A 96 -0.99 -10.53 4.01
CA GLY A 96 0.05 -11.22 4.76
C GLY A 96 0.62 -10.40 5.93
N LEU A 97 -0.22 -9.62 6.63
CA LEU A 97 0.21 -8.75 7.72
C LEU A 97 0.81 -9.52 8.89
N ASP A 98 0.40 -10.76 9.09
CA ASP A 98 0.93 -11.70 10.08
C ASP A 98 2.40 -12.08 9.81
N ILE A 99 2.80 -12.11 8.54
CA ILE A 99 4.18 -12.33 8.10
C ILE A 99 4.95 -11.01 8.18
N LEU A 100 4.38 -9.94 7.58
CA LEU A 100 5.04 -8.65 7.39
C LEU A 100 5.21 -7.83 8.68
N ILE A 101 4.55 -8.21 9.76
CA ILE A 101 4.76 -7.61 11.09
C ILE A 101 6.21 -7.78 11.57
N ASN A 102 6.89 -8.83 11.11
CA ASN A 102 8.28 -9.14 11.43
C ASN A 102 9.26 -8.77 10.30
N ASP A 103 8.83 -8.02 9.30
CA ASP A 103 9.68 -7.62 8.17
C ASP A 103 10.92 -6.85 8.66
N PRO A 104 12.12 -7.11 8.11
CA PRO A 104 13.33 -6.37 8.48
C PRO A 104 13.21 -4.86 8.22
N SER A 105 12.42 -4.45 7.23
CA SER A 105 12.20 -3.04 6.92
C SER A 105 11.12 -2.41 7.79
N SER A 106 11.46 -1.34 8.48
CA SER A 106 10.50 -0.54 9.24
C SER A 106 9.41 0.09 8.36
N PHE A 107 9.71 0.38 7.07
CA PHE A 107 8.70 0.88 6.12
C PHE A 107 7.58 -0.12 5.88
N VAL A 108 7.89 -1.41 5.83
CA VAL A 108 6.91 -2.48 5.71
C VAL A 108 6.08 -2.57 6.99
N ARG A 109 6.75 -2.65 8.17
CA ARG A 109 6.06 -2.72 9.47
C ARG A 109 5.19 -1.49 9.77
N MET A 110 5.58 -0.31 9.27
CA MET A 110 4.72 0.90 9.33
C MET A 110 3.37 0.71 8.63
N ASN A 111 3.34 0.01 7.48
CA ASN A 111 2.07 -0.28 6.82
C ASN A 111 1.25 -1.31 7.58
N VAL A 112 1.88 -2.31 8.19
CA VAL A 112 1.19 -3.24 9.10
C VAL A 112 0.48 -2.46 10.21
N ALA A 113 1.17 -1.50 10.85
CA ALA A 113 0.58 -0.63 11.87
C ALA A 113 -0.57 0.22 11.31
N ARG A 114 -0.48 0.73 10.07
CA ARG A 114 -1.56 1.50 9.42
C ARG A 114 -2.84 0.69 9.21
N HIS A 115 -2.72 -0.61 9.04
CA HIS A 115 -3.87 -1.53 8.97
C HIS A 115 -4.40 -1.92 10.37
N ASN A 116 -3.94 -1.29 11.43
CA ASN A 116 -4.29 -1.63 12.82
C ASN A 116 -3.97 -3.09 13.21
N TYR A 117 -3.03 -3.72 12.50
CA TYR A 117 -2.67 -5.10 12.77
C TYR A 117 -1.46 -5.18 13.72
N GLY A 118 -1.56 -6.06 14.73
CA GLY A 118 -0.46 -6.35 15.64
C GLY A 118 0.06 -5.16 16.45
N LEU A 119 -0.78 -4.16 16.75
CA LEU A 119 -0.39 -2.94 17.48
C LEU A 119 0.18 -3.23 18.87
N ASN A 120 -0.26 -4.32 19.52
CA ASN A 120 0.26 -4.81 20.78
C ASN A 120 1.75 -5.25 20.71
N ILE A 121 2.22 -5.64 19.53
CA ILE A 121 3.62 -5.95 19.25
C ILE A 121 4.36 -4.68 18.82
N LEU A 122 3.79 -3.95 17.87
CA LEU A 122 4.41 -2.79 17.22
C LEU A 122 4.52 -1.56 18.12
N VAL A 123 3.81 -1.52 19.25
CA VAL A 123 3.97 -0.47 20.29
C VAL A 123 5.39 -0.43 20.84
N ASN A 124 6.11 -1.56 20.80
CA ASN A 124 7.49 -1.70 21.23
C ASN A 124 8.48 -1.84 20.06
N ASP A 125 8.08 -1.50 18.84
CA ASP A 125 8.96 -1.61 17.67
C ASP A 125 10.26 -0.83 17.87
N PRO A 126 11.43 -1.38 17.46
CA PRO A 126 12.71 -0.69 17.60
C PRO A 126 12.74 0.65 16.83
N HIS A 127 12.00 0.76 15.74
CA HIS A 127 12.01 1.96 14.92
C HIS A 127 10.91 2.95 15.35
N TYR A 128 11.30 4.17 15.70
CA TYR A 128 10.40 5.19 16.22
C TYR A 128 9.23 5.56 15.28
N LEU A 129 9.40 5.47 13.95
CA LEU A 129 8.32 5.76 13.01
C LEU A 129 7.21 4.71 13.07
N VAL A 130 7.52 3.45 13.34
CA VAL A 130 6.50 2.41 13.57
C VAL A 130 5.70 2.74 14.82
N ARG A 131 6.38 3.02 15.95
CA ARG A 131 5.72 3.44 17.20
C ARG A 131 4.92 4.74 17.03
N TYR A 132 5.41 5.68 16.21
CA TYR A 132 4.67 6.90 15.85
C TYR A 132 3.34 6.57 15.16
N ILE A 133 3.32 5.65 14.20
CA ILE A 133 2.08 5.19 13.56
C ILE A 133 1.15 4.54 14.59
N VAL A 134 1.68 3.67 15.48
CA VAL A 134 0.89 3.06 16.56
C VAL A 134 0.22 4.12 17.44
N ALA A 135 0.96 5.18 17.81
CA ALA A 135 0.40 6.31 18.56
C ALA A 135 -0.72 7.05 17.79
N GLN A 136 -0.56 7.21 16.47
CA GLN A 136 -1.59 7.81 15.62
C GLN A 136 -2.87 6.95 15.52
N GLN A 137 -2.72 5.61 15.57
CA GLN A 137 -3.86 4.68 15.64
C GLN A 137 -4.54 4.65 17.00
N GLY A 138 -3.99 5.32 17.99
CA GLY A 138 -4.60 5.42 19.33
C GLY A 138 -4.31 4.25 20.24
N TYR A 139 -3.36 3.38 19.90
CA TYR A 139 -3.00 2.22 20.72
C TYR A 139 -1.81 2.51 21.62
N GLY A 140 -1.83 1.96 22.87
CA GLY A 140 -0.73 2.04 23.81
C GLY A 140 -0.32 3.46 24.18
N LEU A 141 -1.27 4.40 24.23
CA LEU A 141 -0.99 5.83 24.46
C LEU A 141 -0.40 6.08 25.87
N ASP A 142 -0.76 5.27 26.85
CA ASP A 142 -0.21 5.27 28.21
C ASP A 142 1.29 4.93 28.25
N ILE A 143 1.74 4.07 27.35
CA ILE A 143 3.14 3.73 27.14
C ILE A 143 3.84 4.82 26.33
N LEU A 144 3.27 5.15 25.14
CA LEU A 144 3.90 6.01 24.13
C LEU A 144 3.99 7.48 24.53
N ILE A 145 3.21 7.92 25.52
CA ILE A 145 3.34 9.28 26.08
C ILE A 145 4.70 9.50 26.78
N ASN A 146 5.37 8.40 27.16
CA ASN A 146 6.69 8.39 27.79
C ASN A 146 7.79 7.86 26.85
N ASP A 147 7.50 7.73 25.53
CA ASP A 147 8.47 7.24 24.54
C ASP A 147 9.78 8.06 24.56
N GLN A 148 10.90 7.40 24.28
CA GLN A 148 12.21 8.06 24.19
C GLN A 148 12.27 9.14 23.10
N THR A 149 11.45 9.00 22.02
CA THR A 149 11.43 9.92 20.87
C THR A 149 10.34 10.98 21.05
N THR A 150 10.71 12.24 20.99
CA THR A 150 9.78 13.38 21.14
C THR A 150 8.64 13.34 20.12
N LEU A 151 8.90 12.91 18.88
CA LEU A 151 7.86 12.80 17.85
C LEU A 151 6.76 11.82 18.27
N VAL A 152 7.13 10.68 18.84
CA VAL A 152 6.19 9.65 19.31
C VAL A 152 5.39 10.18 20.51
N ARG A 153 6.06 10.79 21.50
CA ARG A 153 5.38 11.40 22.66
C ARG A 153 4.35 12.44 22.23
N ASN A 154 4.71 13.30 21.27
CA ASN A 154 3.81 14.35 20.78
C ASN A 154 2.60 13.74 20.04
N ALA A 155 2.79 12.71 19.24
CA ALA A 155 1.70 11.99 18.59
C ALA A 155 0.74 11.38 19.63
N ALA A 156 1.26 10.70 20.65
CA ALA A 156 0.46 10.10 21.71
C ALA A 156 -0.37 11.17 22.47
N LYS A 157 0.26 12.29 22.86
CA LYS A 157 -0.43 13.42 23.53
C LYS A 157 -1.55 13.98 22.67
N LYS A 158 -1.28 14.24 21.37
CA LYS A 158 -2.27 14.77 20.44
C LYS A 158 -3.47 13.83 20.27
N THR A 159 -3.22 12.54 20.12
CA THR A 159 -4.27 11.53 19.96
C THR A 159 -5.11 11.40 21.23
N THR A 160 -4.50 11.40 22.41
CA THR A 160 -5.21 11.42 23.70
C THR A 160 -6.10 12.63 23.84
N HIS A 161 -5.60 13.82 23.49
CA HIS A 161 -6.37 15.06 23.57
C HIS A 161 -7.59 15.05 22.62
N LYS A 162 -7.41 14.58 21.39
CA LYS A 162 -8.50 14.44 20.41
C LYS A 162 -9.58 13.46 20.89
N ALA A 163 -9.19 12.34 21.50
CA ALA A 163 -10.14 11.37 22.04
C ALA A 163 -10.98 11.97 23.18
N ARG A 164 -10.36 12.72 24.12
CA ARG A 164 -11.05 13.41 25.22
C ARG A 164 -12.03 14.48 24.69
N TYR A 165 -11.59 15.31 23.77
CA TYR A 165 -12.44 16.34 23.16
C TYR A 165 -13.69 15.74 22.49
N ASN A 166 -13.54 14.64 21.75
CA ASN A 166 -14.66 13.96 21.11
C ASN A 166 -15.65 13.38 22.13
N CYS A 167 -15.18 12.81 23.24
CA CYS A 167 -16.02 12.35 24.36
C CYS A 167 -16.81 13.51 24.99
N ASP A 168 -16.16 14.64 25.25
CA ASP A 168 -16.80 15.80 25.88
C ASP A 168 -17.87 16.40 24.97
N VAL A 169 -17.64 16.46 23.66
CA VAL A 169 -18.62 16.94 22.68
C VAL A 169 -19.82 15.98 22.57
N PHE A 170 -19.59 14.68 22.61
CA PHE A 170 -20.64 13.67 22.57
C PHE A 170 -21.56 13.79 23.80
N LEU A 171 -20.97 13.83 25.00
CA LEU A 171 -21.71 13.93 26.26
C LEU A 171 -22.57 15.21 26.37
N ARG A 172 -22.08 16.35 25.79
CA ARG A 172 -22.86 17.61 25.75
C ARG A 172 -24.08 17.52 24.82
N LYS A 173 -24.02 16.72 23.76
CA LYS A 173 -25.16 16.53 22.84
C LYS A 173 -26.27 15.64 23.39
N GLU A 174 -25.93 14.73 24.31
CA GLU A 174 -26.93 13.87 24.97
C GLU A 174 -27.67 14.58 26.11
N GLN A 175 -27.20 15.77 26.54
CA GLN A 175 -27.81 16.57 27.62
C GLN A 175 -28.73 17.69 27.09
N GLN A 176 -28.92 17.82 25.77
CA GLN A 176 -29.85 18.76 25.10
C GLN A 176 -31.05 18.01 24.49
#